data_2bd3ca9da781760a286c5863358d2664
#
_entry.id   2bd3ca9da781760a286c5863358d2664
#
_cell.length_a   1.000
_cell.length_b   1.000
_cell.length_c   1.000
_cell.angle_alpha   90.00
_cell.angle_beta   90.00
_cell.angle_gamma   90.00
#
_symmetry.space_group_name_H-M   'P 1'
#
loop_
_entity.id
_entity.type
_entity.pdbx_description
1 polymer ?
#
loop_
_entity_poly.entity_id
_entity_poly.type
_entity_poly.pdbx_seq_one_letter_code
_entity_poly.pdbx_strand_id
1 'polypeptide(L)'
;MSTDSAAAPHLSDAFFGDDLASRDPDIAGAIGKELRRQQQEIELIASENIVSRAVLEAQGSVMTNKYAEGYPGRRYYGGCQYVDIAEELAIDRAKQLFGCGFANVQPNSGSQANQAVMLALAKPGDTILGMSLDAGGHLTHGARPNMSGKWFNAVQYGLDLDTGLIDYDQVAALAEEHRPRLIIAGGSAYSRVIDFARFRQIADAVGAHLWVDMAHFAGLVAAGVHPSPFPHAHVATTTTHKTLRGPRGGMVLTNDEDIARKINSAVFPGLQGGPLMHVIAAKAVAFGEALQPEFKSYMNAVAENAKVLAQTVIEGGMEIVSGGTDTHLMLVDLRPKGVTGKAAETALGRAFITCNKNGVPNDPQKPAITSGIRLGTPAATTRGFGPAEFREVGRLIVRVVDGLAQAGDEGDTSGIEDAVKAEVVELTRRFPIYPHLN
;
A
#
# COMPACT_ATOMS: atom_id res chain seq x y z
N MET A 1 32.82 23.01 53.60
CA MET A 1 32.73 22.04 52.53
C MET A 1 31.76 22.63 51.52
N SER A 2 32.29 23.19 50.43
CA SER A 2 31.51 23.74 49.34
C SER A 2 31.01 22.58 48.48
N THR A 3 29.70 22.34 48.44
CA THR A 3 29.08 21.43 47.50
C THR A 3 28.98 22.16 46.17
N ASP A 4 29.97 21.95 45.32
CA ASP A 4 29.85 22.29 43.90
C ASP A 4 28.70 21.47 43.34
N SER A 5 27.53 22.07 43.24
CA SER A 5 26.40 21.54 42.46
C SER A 5 26.80 21.70 40.98
N ALA A 6 27.34 20.62 40.39
CA ALA A 6 27.53 20.57 38.95
C ALA A 6 26.20 20.88 38.29
N ALA A 7 26.11 22.04 37.64
CA ALA A 7 24.94 22.39 36.83
C ALA A 7 24.70 21.27 35.79
N ALA A 8 23.45 20.85 35.61
CA ALA A 8 23.09 19.88 34.57
C ALA A 8 23.69 20.35 33.24
N PRO A 9 24.26 19.45 32.41
CA PRO A 9 24.84 19.85 31.15
C PRO A 9 23.76 20.53 30.27
N HIS A 10 23.93 21.82 30.03
CA HIS A 10 23.11 22.55 29.06
C HIS A 10 23.44 22.04 27.68
N LEU A 11 22.44 21.53 26.99
CA LEU A 11 22.58 21.26 25.56
C LEU A 11 22.93 22.58 24.85
N SER A 12 23.87 22.53 23.92
CA SER A 12 24.28 23.72 23.15
C SER A 12 23.13 24.24 22.28
N ASP A 13 23.14 25.52 21.92
CA ASP A 13 22.19 26.11 20.98
C ASP A 13 22.15 25.36 19.66
N ALA A 14 23.27 24.76 19.24
CA ALA A 14 23.40 23.90 18.09
C ALA A 14 22.47 22.66 18.14
N PHE A 15 22.18 22.11 19.33
CA PHE A 15 21.30 20.96 19.46
C PHE A 15 19.86 21.26 18.97
N PHE A 16 19.37 22.46 19.20
CA PHE A 16 18.04 22.90 18.78
C PHE A 16 18.03 23.67 17.46
N GLY A 17 19.17 24.19 17.02
CA GLY A 17 19.28 25.14 15.89
C GLY A 17 19.89 24.56 14.63
N ASP A 18 20.75 23.52 14.73
CA ASP A 18 21.39 22.94 13.55
C ASP A 18 20.37 22.21 12.69
N ASP A 19 20.49 22.38 11.39
CA ASP A 19 19.76 21.61 10.41
C ASP A 19 20.39 20.20 10.21
N LEU A 20 19.68 19.33 9.48
CA LEU A 20 20.13 17.97 9.24
C LEU A 20 21.48 17.91 8.51
N ALA A 21 21.69 18.80 7.54
CA ALA A 21 22.91 18.80 6.71
C ALA A 21 24.15 19.14 7.55
N SER A 22 23.99 20.06 8.52
CA SER A 22 25.05 20.43 9.46
C SER A 22 25.28 19.36 10.51
N ARG A 23 24.23 18.66 10.97
CA ARG A 23 24.27 17.71 12.07
C ARG A 23 24.66 16.31 11.65
N ASP A 24 24.14 15.85 10.52
CA ASP A 24 24.39 14.51 9.94
C ASP A 24 24.43 14.59 8.41
N PRO A 25 25.59 14.97 7.84
CA PRO A 25 25.73 15.12 6.40
C PRO A 25 25.55 13.78 5.64
N ASP A 26 25.81 12.64 6.27
CA ASP A 26 25.66 11.33 5.63
C ASP A 26 24.17 11.01 5.39
N ILE A 27 23.33 11.22 6.39
CA ILE A 27 21.88 11.05 6.27
C ILE A 27 21.28 12.11 5.33
N ALA A 28 21.70 13.36 5.43
CA ALA A 28 21.28 14.41 4.50
C ALA A 28 21.63 14.05 3.04
N GLY A 29 22.84 13.52 2.83
CA GLY A 29 23.31 13.03 1.54
C GLY A 29 22.48 11.85 1.02
N ALA A 30 22.11 10.90 1.87
CA ALA A 30 21.25 9.78 1.50
C ALA A 30 19.83 10.24 1.08
N ILE A 31 19.23 11.15 1.85
CA ILE A 31 17.92 11.75 1.53
C ILE A 31 17.99 12.53 0.20
N GLY A 32 19.05 13.30 -0.02
CA GLY A 32 19.25 14.02 -1.27
C GLY A 32 19.42 13.09 -2.49
N LYS A 33 20.05 11.91 -2.33
CA LYS A 33 20.12 10.89 -3.39
C LYS A 33 18.74 10.28 -3.68
N GLU A 34 17.97 9.95 -2.65
CA GLU A 34 16.62 9.43 -2.81
C GLU A 34 15.68 10.45 -3.45
N LEU A 35 15.76 11.73 -3.07
CA LEU A 35 15.00 12.80 -3.73
C LEU A 35 15.31 12.85 -5.23
N ARG A 36 16.59 12.80 -5.60
CA ARG A 36 17.00 12.78 -7.03
C ARG A 36 16.48 11.55 -7.74
N ARG A 37 16.53 10.36 -7.10
CA ARG A 37 15.97 9.14 -7.68
C ARG A 37 14.48 9.33 -7.98
N GLN A 38 13.69 9.78 -7.02
CA GLN A 38 12.25 10.02 -7.20
C GLN A 38 11.96 11.09 -8.27
N GLN A 39 12.81 12.10 -8.41
CA GLN A 39 12.67 13.15 -9.44
C GLN A 39 12.95 12.64 -10.85
N GLN A 40 13.91 11.72 -11.02
CA GLN A 40 14.42 11.26 -12.31
C GLN A 40 13.86 9.94 -12.80
N GLU A 41 13.33 9.10 -11.90
CA GLU A 41 12.78 7.79 -12.24
C GLU A 41 11.25 7.81 -12.31
N ILE A 42 10.70 6.88 -13.09
CA ILE A 42 9.25 6.64 -13.13
C ILE A 42 8.93 5.54 -12.12
N GLU A 43 8.14 5.89 -11.08
CA GLU A 43 7.71 4.95 -10.06
C GLU A 43 6.43 4.24 -10.48
N LEU A 44 6.50 2.92 -10.68
CA LEU A 44 5.38 2.05 -11.02
C LEU A 44 5.13 0.95 -9.98
N ILE A 45 5.78 1.00 -8.81
CA ILE A 45 5.43 0.10 -7.72
C ILE A 45 4.02 0.45 -7.23
N ALA A 46 3.08 -0.49 -7.38
CA ALA A 46 1.65 -0.28 -7.13
C ALA A 46 1.32 0.11 -5.68
N SER A 47 2.23 -0.14 -4.74
CA SER A 47 2.10 0.17 -3.32
C SER A 47 2.79 1.48 -2.90
N GLU A 48 3.30 2.27 -3.86
CA GLU A 48 3.96 3.55 -3.60
C GLU A 48 3.17 4.74 -4.16
N ASN A 49 3.40 5.90 -3.53
CA ASN A 49 2.82 7.16 -3.94
C ASN A 49 3.69 8.32 -3.47
N ILE A 50 3.42 9.52 -3.96
CA ILE A 50 4.12 10.76 -3.62
C ILE A 50 3.19 11.59 -2.74
N VAL A 51 3.59 11.86 -1.49
CA VAL A 51 2.79 12.65 -0.55
C VAL A 51 2.94 14.15 -0.79
N SER A 52 2.01 14.95 -0.27
CA SER A 52 2.12 16.41 -0.32
C SER A 52 3.21 16.92 0.64
N ARG A 53 3.67 18.16 0.39
CA ARG A 53 4.55 18.87 1.32
C ARG A 53 3.93 18.98 2.73
N ALA A 54 2.62 19.24 2.82
CA ALA A 54 1.92 19.34 4.09
C ALA A 54 1.96 18.02 4.90
N VAL A 55 1.88 16.87 4.23
CA VAL A 55 2.07 15.56 4.88
C VAL A 55 3.50 15.39 5.40
N LEU A 56 4.53 15.80 4.63
CA LEU A 56 5.94 15.76 5.09
C LEU A 56 6.16 16.68 6.29
N GLU A 57 5.62 17.89 6.27
CA GLU A 57 5.73 18.87 7.38
C GLU A 57 5.05 18.35 8.65
N ALA A 58 3.85 17.78 8.54
CA ALA A 58 3.16 17.18 9.69
C ALA A 58 3.96 16.02 10.30
N GLN A 59 4.55 15.17 9.46
CA GLN A 59 5.34 14.03 9.89
C GLN A 59 6.68 14.44 10.54
N GLY A 60 7.30 15.52 10.09
CA GLY A 60 8.51 16.11 10.68
C GLY A 60 8.24 17.05 11.86
N SER A 61 7.03 17.07 12.42
CA SER A 61 6.65 18.02 13.47
C SER A 61 7.07 17.59 14.89
N VAL A 62 7.00 18.54 15.83
CA VAL A 62 7.26 18.32 17.26
C VAL A 62 6.32 17.32 17.95
N MET A 63 5.27 16.88 17.26
CA MET A 63 4.37 15.83 17.76
C MET A 63 5.10 14.49 17.96
N THR A 64 6.28 14.30 17.34
CA THR A 64 7.14 13.14 17.56
C THR A 64 7.59 13.01 19.03
N ASN A 65 7.64 14.12 19.78
CA ASN A 65 8.10 14.15 21.16
C ASN A 65 7.04 13.67 22.17
N LYS A 66 5.74 13.58 21.74
CA LYS A 66 4.66 13.33 22.67
C LYS A 66 4.31 11.86 22.81
N TYR A 67 4.40 11.34 24.03
CA TYR A 67 3.94 10.00 24.41
C TYR A 67 2.45 10.03 24.79
N ALA A 68 1.60 9.26 24.09
CA ALA A 68 0.14 9.39 24.17
C ALA A 68 -0.61 8.04 24.22
N GLU A 69 -0.14 7.10 25.07
CA GLU A 69 -0.85 5.82 25.28
C GLU A 69 -2.31 6.02 25.67
N GLY A 70 -3.17 5.17 25.14
CA GLY A 70 -4.62 5.27 25.26
C GLY A 70 -5.25 5.91 24.03
N TYR A 71 -6.37 6.58 24.21
CA TYR A 71 -7.18 7.18 23.15
C TYR A 71 -7.57 8.62 23.51
N PRO A 72 -8.02 9.46 22.57
CA PRO A 72 -8.47 10.82 22.86
C PRO A 72 -9.42 10.90 24.06
N GLY A 73 -9.15 11.84 24.96
CA GLY A 73 -9.89 12.00 26.21
C GLY A 73 -9.67 10.92 27.27
N ARG A 74 -8.93 9.86 26.98
CA ARG A 74 -8.65 8.72 27.88
C ARG A 74 -7.19 8.28 27.75
N ARG A 75 -6.25 9.21 27.93
CA ARG A 75 -4.81 8.94 27.89
C ARG A 75 -4.27 8.53 29.25
N TYR A 76 -3.21 7.74 29.23
CA TYR A 76 -2.48 7.38 30.45
C TYR A 76 -1.53 8.49 30.92
N TYR A 77 -1.21 9.46 30.07
CA TYR A 77 -0.26 10.54 30.32
C TYR A 77 -0.93 11.91 30.18
N GLY A 78 -0.44 12.89 30.95
CA GLY A 78 -0.85 14.29 30.85
C GLY A 78 -0.29 14.98 29.59
N GLY A 79 -0.79 16.19 29.31
CA GLY A 79 -0.29 17.03 28.20
C GLY A 79 -0.72 16.57 26.80
N CYS A 80 -1.83 15.82 26.69
CA CYS A 80 -2.28 15.23 25.42
C CYS A 80 -3.35 16.06 24.70
N GLN A 81 -3.75 17.21 25.24
CA GLN A 81 -4.87 18.01 24.71
C GLN A 81 -4.73 18.40 23.22
N TYR A 82 -3.51 18.57 22.71
CA TYR A 82 -3.29 18.95 21.31
C TYR A 82 -3.12 17.74 20.39
N VAL A 83 -2.51 16.64 20.87
CA VAL A 83 -2.42 15.40 20.09
C VAL A 83 -3.78 14.71 20.01
N ASP A 84 -4.68 14.91 20.98
CA ASP A 84 -6.06 14.47 20.92
C ASP A 84 -6.78 15.11 19.73
N ILE A 85 -6.62 16.42 19.51
CA ILE A 85 -7.18 17.13 18.34
C ILE A 85 -6.71 16.47 17.04
N ALA A 86 -5.43 16.15 16.91
CA ALA A 86 -4.89 15.53 15.70
C ALA A 86 -5.48 14.13 15.45
N GLU A 87 -5.62 13.31 16.51
CA GLU A 87 -6.18 11.97 16.39
C GLU A 87 -7.69 12.01 16.13
N GLU A 88 -8.44 12.87 16.78
CA GLU A 88 -9.88 13.08 16.55
C GLU A 88 -10.14 13.52 15.10
N LEU A 89 -9.37 14.47 14.57
CA LEU A 89 -9.45 14.87 13.17
C LEU A 89 -9.15 13.72 12.22
N ALA A 90 -8.15 12.88 12.50
CA ALA A 90 -7.85 11.71 11.68
C ALA A 90 -9.01 10.69 11.70
N ILE A 91 -9.58 10.43 12.88
CA ILE A 91 -10.73 9.52 13.05
C ILE A 91 -11.94 10.04 12.30
N ASP A 92 -12.31 11.29 12.48
CA ASP A 92 -13.51 11.88 11.87
C ASP A 92 -13.40 11.94 10.34
N ARG A 93 -12.24 12.32 9.82
CA ARG A 93 -11.98 12.33 8.38
C ARG A 93 -11.99 10.92 7.80
N ALA A 94 -11.42 9.92 8.48
CA ALA A 94 -11.50 8.53 8.06
C ALA A 94 -12.95 8.02 8.00
N LYS A 95 -13.77 8.33 9.02
CA LYS A 95 -15.21 7.99 9.04
C LYS A 95 -15.96 8.62 7.87
N GLN A 96 -15.69 9.89 7.56
CA GLN A 96 -16.29 10.59 6.41
C GLN A 96 -15.89 9.96 5.08
N LEU A 97 -14.59 9.67 4.88
CA LEU A 97 -14.06 9.09 3.65
C LEU A 97 -14.69 7.74 3.31
N PHE A 98 -14.90 6.89 4.30
CA PHE A 98 -15.32 5.51 4.09
C PHE A 98 -16.78 5.25 4.47
N GLY A 99 -17.50 6.26 4.96
CA GLY A 99 -18.91 6.11 5.37
C GLY A 99 -19.10 5.07 6.48
N CYS A 100 -18.19 5.05 7.47
CA CYS A 100 -18.23 4.08 8.56
C CYS A 100 -18.45 4.75 9.93
N GLY A 101 -18.94 3.97 10.90
CA GLY A 101 -19.24 4.46 12.25
C GLY A 101 -18.00 4.64 13.12
N PHE A 102 -16.99 3.78 12.95
CA PHE A 102 -15.83 3.70 13.82
C PHE A 102 -14.53 3.55 13.01
N ALA A 103 -13.48 4.24 13.46
CA ALA A 103 -12.14 4.16 12.88
C ALA A 103 -11.08 4.12 14.00
N ASN A 104 -10.08 3.25 13.86
CA ASN A 104 -8.86 3.28 14.67
C ASN A 104 -7.69 3.64 13.74
N VAL A 105 -7.07 4.78 13.99
CA VAL A 105 -6.00 5.34 13.15
C VAL A 105 -4.60 5.12 13.72
N GLN A 106 -4.47 4.42 14.85
CA GLN A 106 -3.20 4.18 15.55
C GLN A 106 -2.31 3.10 14.93
N PRO A 107 -2.79 2.09 14.16
CA PRO A 107 -1.90 1.08 13.59
C PRO A 107 -0.72 1.70 12.82
N ASN A 108 0.52 1.26 13.17
CA ASN A 108 1.74 1.78 12.57
C ASN A 108 1.96 1.28 11.13
N SER A 109 1.27 0.22 10.74
CA SER A 109 1.30 -0.36 9.39
C SER A 109 0.02 -1.10 9.07
N GLY A 110 -0.21 -1.42 7.77
CA GLY A 110 -1.28 -2.32 7.36
C GLY A 110 -1.16 -3.70 8.02
N SER A 111 0.05 -4.24 8.15
CA SER A 111 0.27 -5.53 8.82
C SER A 111 -0.16 -5.50 10.29
N GLN A 112 0.09 -4.41 11.01
CA GLN A 112 -0.36 -4.26 12.40
C GLN A 112 -1.88 -4.02 12.50
N ALA A 113 -2.49 -3.32 11.54
CA ALA A 113 -3.94 -3.24 11.43
C ALA A 113 -4.56 -4.64 11.23
N ASN A 114 -3.96 -5.46 10.36
CA ASN A 114 -4.38 -6.83 10.13
C ASN A 114 -4.19 -7.73 11.35
N GLN A 115 -3.08 -7.58 12.07
CA GLN A 115 -2.84 -8.27 13.34
C GLN A 115 -3.87 -7.89 14.40
N ALA A 116 -4.26 -6.61 14.46
CA ALA A 116 -5.29 -6.16 15.40
C ALA A 116 -6.65 -6.82 15.11
N VAL A 117 -7.04 -6.97 13.84
CA VAL A 117 -8.26 -7.70 13.45
C VAL A 117 -8.18 -9.16 13.88
N MET A 118 -7.06 -9.83 13.60
CA MET A 118 -6.87 -11.23 14.00
C MET A 118 -6.92 -11.41 15.52
N LEU A 119 -6.23 -10.53 16.27
CA LEU A 119 -6.24 -10.57 17.74
C LEU A 119 -7.64 -10.28 18.33
N ALA A 120 -8.40 -9.39 17.70
CA ALA A 120 -9.73 -8.99 18.18
C ALA A 120 -10.81 -10.06 17.92
N LEU A 121 -10.72 -10.78 16.78
CA LEU A 121 -11.82 -11.60 16.27
C LEU A 121 -11.52 -13.10 16.17
N ALA A 122 -10.26 -13.51 16.35
CA ALA A 122 -9.83 -14.90 16.29
C ALA A 122 -8.87 -15.24 17.42
N LYS A 123 -8.57 -16.52 17.59
CA LYS A 123 -7.59 -17.05 18.55
C LYS A 123 -6.55 -17.88 17.79
N PRO A 124 -5.30 -17.99 18.28
CA PRO A 124 -4.33 -18.92 17.72
C PRO A 124 -4.94 -20.32 17.58
N GLY A 125 -4.76 -20.93 16.39
CA GLY A 125 -5.36 -22.22 16.02
C GLY A 125 -6.72 -22.13 15.32
N ASP A 126 -7.42 -20.99 15.37
CA ASP A 126 -8.65 -20.80 14.58
C ASP A 126 -8.33 -20.86 13.07
N THR A 127 -9.32 -21.28 12.28
CA THR A 127 -9.20 -21.26 10.82
C THR A 127 -9.47 -19.86 10.26
N ILE A 128 -8.60 -19.44 9.35
CA ILE A 128 -8.78 -18.23 8.51
C ILE A 128 -8.75 -18.64 7.04
N LEU A 129 -9.57 -17.99 6.22
CA LEU A 129 -9.63 -18.23 4.76
C LEU A 129 -9.25 -16.94 4.05
N GLY A 130 -8.16 -16.96 3.27
CA GLY A 130 -7.65 -15.78 2.55
C GLY A 130 -7.13 -16.13 1.16
N MET A 131 -6.90 -15.12 0.34
CA MET A 131 -6.31 -15.28 -1.00
C MET A 131 -4.85 -15.73 -0.88
N SER A 132 -4.44 -16.74 -1.67
CA SER A 132 -3.06 -17.19 -1.73
C SER A 132 -2.12 -16.12 -2.31
N LEU A 133 -0.83 -16.19 -1.97
CA LEU A 133 0.18 -15.29 -2.53
C LEU A 133 0.24 -15.39 -4.06
N ASP A 134 0.16 -16.60 -4.59
CA ASP A 134 0.23 -16.87 -6.03
C ASP A 134 -1.00 -16.33 -6.78
N ALA A 135 -2.12 -16.19 -6.09
CA ALA A 135 -3.33 -15.55 -6.60
C ALA A 135 -3.34 -14.01 -6.43
N GLY A 136 -2.31 -13.45 -5.83
CA GLY A 136 -2.20 -12.02 -5.55
C GLY A 136 -2.59 -11.59 -4.14
N GLY A 137 -2.73 -12.52 -3.19
CA GLY A 137 -2.98 -12.22 -1.77
C GLY A 137 -1.82 -11.50 -1.10
N HIS A 138 -2.04 -11.07 0.14
CA HIS A 138 -1.00 -10.45 0.96
C HIS A 138 -0.38 -11.45 1.93
N LEU A 139 0.87 -11.22 2.37
CA LEU A 139 1.56 -12.06 3.37
C LEU A 139 0.71 -12.32 4.62
N THR A 140 -0.01 -11.28 5.10
CA THR A 140 -0.85 -11.36 6.30
C THR A 140 -2.18 -12.11 6.10
N HIS A 141 -2.45 -12.64 4.90
CA HIS A 141 -3.64 -13.43 4.60
C HIS A 141 -3.42 -14.95 4.78
N GLY A 142 -2.48 -15.34 5.64
CA GLY A 142 -2.21 -16.75 5.94
C GLY A 142 -0.96 -17.33 5.30
N ALA A 143 -0.07 -16.51 4.74
CA ALA A 143 1.17 -17.01 4.17
C ALA A 143 2.07 -17.65 5.24
N ARG A 144 2.61 -18.82 4.95
CA ARG A 144 3.41 -19.64 5.89
C ARG A 144 4.53 -18.90 6.65
N PRO A 145 5.33 -18.01 6.03
CA PRO A 145 6.39 -17.29 6.75
C PRO A 145 5.85 -16.18 7.66
N ASN A 146 4.61 -15.73 7.45
CA ASN A 146 3.99 -14.68 8.23
C ASN A 146 3.38 -15.21 9.54
N MET A 147 3.17 -14.31 10.51
CA MET A 147 2.50 -14.62 11.76
C MET A 147 1.12 -15.26 11.52
N SER A 148 0.37 -14.77 10.51
CA SER A 148 -0.95 -15.30 10.16
C SER A 148 -0.92 -16.78 9.74
N GLY A 149 0.12 -17.21 9.02
CA GLY A 149 0.31 -18.61 8.67
C GLY A 149 0.94 -19.48 9.75
N LYS A 150 1.51 -18.86 10.81
CA LYS A 150 2.13 -19.57 11.94
C LYS A 150 1.17 -19.79 13.11
N TRP A 151 0.27 -18.85 13.34
CA TRP A 151 -0.63 -18.86 14.50
C TRP A 151 -2.01 -19.41 14.17
N PHE A 152 -2.42 -19.38 12.91
CA PHE A 152 -3.75 -19.79 12.47
C PHE A 152 -3.68 -21.00 11.54
N ASN A 153 -4.78 -21.74 11.49
CA ASN A 153 -5.00 -22.75 10.45
C ASN A 153 -5.40 -21.98 9.16
N ALA A 154 -4.40 -21.63 8.35
CA ALA A 154 -4.61 -20.81 7.17
C ALA A 154 -5.01 -21.68 5.96
N VAL A 155 -6.25 -21.51 5.51
CA VAL A 155 -6.77 -22.05 4.25
C VAL A 155 -6.72 -20.95 3.21
N GLN A 156 -6.36 -21.30 1.98
CA GLN A 156 -6.18 -20.30 0.92
C GLN A 156 -7.05 -20.63 -0.29
N TYR A 157 -7.73 -19.61 -0.84
CA TYR A 157 -8.40 -19.69 -2.12
C TYR A 157 -7.54 -19.10 -3.23
N GLY A 158 -7.79 -19.55 -4.47
CA GLY A 158 -7.10 -19.12 -5.67
C GLY A 158 -7.94 -18.26 -6.59
N LEU A 159 -7.50 -18.23 -7.85
CA LEU A 159 -8.24 -17.66 -8.98
C LEU A 159 -8.68 -18.80 -9.89
N ASP A 160 -9.76 -18.59 -10.60
CA ASP A 160 -10.10 -19.38 -11.78
C ASP A 160 -8.99 -19.21 -12.81
N LEU A 161 -8.44 -20.30 -13.31
CA LEU A 161 -7.23 -20.30 -14.13
C LEU A 161 -7.48 -19.83 -15.57
N ASP A 162 -8.71 -19.97 -16.05
CA ASP A 162 -9.08 -19.59 -17.40
C ASP A 162 -9.35 -18.08 -17.50
N THR A 163 -9.94 -17.51 -16.43
CA THR A 163 -10.35 -16.10 -16.39
C THR A 163 -9.42 -15.19 -15.60
N GLY A 164 -8.62 -15.74 -14.69
CA GLY A 164 -7.82 -14.99 -13.75
C GLY A 164 -8.65 -14.23 -12.71
N LEU A 165 -9.93 -14.58 -12.52
CA LEU A 165 -10.83 -13.96 -11.56
C LEU A 165 -10.96 -14.79 -10.28
N ILE A 166 -11.42 -14.16 -9.20
CA ILE A 166 -11.75 -14.88 -7.95
C ILE A 166 -12.86 -15.89 -8.24
N ASP A 167 -12.58 -17.16 -7.93
CA ASP A 167 -13.56 -18.24 -7.98
C ASP A 167 -14.39 -18.25 -6.68
N TYR A 168 -15.53 -17.56 -6.69
CA TYR A 168 -16.43 -17.47 -5.54
C TYR A 168 -17.05 -18.80 -5.14
N ASP A 169 -17.19 -19.74 -6.05
CA ASP A 169 -17.73 -21.07 -5.75
C ASP A 169 -16.67 -21.92 -5.03
N GLN A 170 -15.40 -21.78 -5.41
CA GLN A 170 -14.28 -22.33 -4.64
C GLN A 170 -14.21 -21.73 -3.23
N VAL A 171 -14.35 -20.40 -3.10
CA VAL A 171 -14.39 -19.73 -1.79
C VAL A 171 -15.52 -20.29 -0.93
N ALA A 172 -16.72 -20.47 -1.49
CA ALA A 172 -17.87 -21.01 -0.78
C ALA A 172 -17.64 -22.47 -0.33
N ALA A 173 -17.10 -23.32 -1.21
CA ALA A 173 -16.79 -24.71 -0.90
C ALA A 173 -15.75 -24.83 0.22
N LEU A 174 -14.66 -24.04 0.16
CA LEU A 174 -13.64 -24.01 1.21
C LEU A 174 -14.19 -23.46 2.53
N ALA A 175 -15.05 -22.48 2.50
CA ALA A 175 -15.70 -21.94 3.69
C ALA A 175 -16.62 -22.98 4.36
N GLU A 176 -17.39 -23.74 3.56
CA GLU A 176 -18.26 -24.81 4.07
C GLU A 176 -17.45 -25.95 4.70
N GLU A 177 -16.36 -26.37 4.02
CA GLU A 177 -15.50 -27.46 4.47
C GLU A 177 -14.74 -27.12 5.76
N HIS A 178 -14.15 -25.93 5.81
CA HIS A 178 -13.19 -25.57 6.85
C HIS A 178 -13.76 -24.70 7.97
N ARG A 179 -14.99 -24.16 7.80
CA ARG A 179 -15.68 -23.34 8.79
C ARG A 179 -14.80 -22.23 9.41
N PRO A 180 -14.21 -21.36 8.60
CA PRO A 180 -13.27 -20.35 9.08
C PRO A 180 -13.92 -19.38 10.05
N ARG A 181 -13.14 -18.87 10.99
CA ARG A 181 -13.53 -17.77 11.88
C ARG A 181 -13.54 -16.43 11.14
N LEU A 182 -12.57 -16.26 10.20
CA LEU A 182 -12.40 -15.06 9.38
C LEU A 182 -12.31 -15.46 7.91
N ILE A 183 -13.05 -14.75 7.06
CA ILE A 183 -12.87 -14.76 5.60
C ILE A 183 -12.29 -13.41 5.20
N ILE A 184 -11.16 -13.43 4.49
CA ILE A 184 -10.40 -12.24 4.11
C ILE A 184 -10.60 -12.00 2.62
N ALA A 185 -11.21 -10.86 2.27
CA ALA A 185 -11.34 -10.38 0.90
C ALA A 185 -10.36 -9.22 0.67
N GLY A 186 -9.57 -9.31 -0.38
CA GLY A 186 -8.55 -8.30 -0.72
C GLY A 186 -7.30 -8.93 -1.28
N GLY A 187 -6.47 -8.14 -1.95
CA GLY A 187 -5.26 -8.61 -2.58
C GLY A 187 -4.26 -7.52 -2.88
N SER A 188 -3.00 -7.92 -3.04
CA SER A 188 -1.86 -7.04 -3.37
C SER A 188 -1.57 -6.97 -4.87
N ALA A 189 -2.03 -7.96 -5.64
CA ALA A 189 -1.80 -8.04 -7.08
C ALA A 189 -3.06 -8.41 -7.88
N TYR A 190 -4.24 -8.37 -7.26
CA TYR A 190 -5.52 -8.59 -7.93
C TYR A 190 -6.03 -7.28 -8.53
N SER A 191 -6.25 -7.26 -9.84
CA SER A 191 -6.51 -6.05 -10.62
C SER A 191 -8.00 -5.78 -10.91
N ARG A 192 -8.91 -6.70 -10.54
CA ARG A 192 -10.33 -6.60 -10.83
C ARG A 192 -11.16 -6.17 -9.62
N VAL A 193 -12.39 -5.76 -9.86
CA VAL A 193 -13.37 -5.46 -8.80
C VAL A 193 -13.65 -6.71 -7.98
N ILE A 194 -13.76 -6.54 -6.66
CA ILE A 194 -14.13 -7.61 -5.71
C ILE A 194 -15.60 -7.46 -5.34
N ASP A 195 -16.36 -8.55 -5.46
CA ASP A 195 -17.76 -8.60 -5.02
C ASP A 195 -17.85 -8.87 -3.52
N PHE A 196 -17.92 -7.81 -2.74
CA PHE A 196 -18.05 -7.89 -1.29
C PHE A 196 -19.39 -8.45 -0.82
N ALA A 197 -20.46 -8.27 -1.63
CA ALA A 197 -21.77 -8.82 -1.31
C ALA A 197 -21.74 -10.36 -1.39
N ARG A 198 -21.08 -10.92 -2.40
CA ARG A 198 -20.90 -12.36 -2.54
C ARG A 198 -20.03 -12.94 -1.42
N PHE A 199 -18.93 -12.28 -1.06
CA PHE A 199 -18.13 -12.67 0.11
C PHE A 199 -18.93 -12.63 1.40
N ARG A 200 -19.81 -11.61 1.59
CA ARG A 200 -20.67 -11.51 2.76
C ARG A 200 -21.67 -12.67 2.83
N GLN A 201 -22.30 -13.02 1.74
CA GLN A 201 -23.21 -14.18 1.69
C GLN A 201 -22.50 -15.48 2.11
N ILE A 202 -21.27 -15.70 1.60
CA ILE A 202 -20.46 -16.86 1.96
C ILE A 202 -20.10 -16.84 3.46
N ALA A 203 -19.70 -15.69 3.98
CA ALA A 203 -19.36 -15.55 5.41
C ALA A 203 -20.55 -15.83 6.31
N ASP A 204 -21.74 -15.28 5.99
CA ASP A 204 -22.96 -15.49 6.75
C ASP A 204 -23.41 -16.96 6.75
N ALA A 205 -23.25 -17.67 5.62
CA ALA A 205 -23.61 -19.07 5.50
C ALA A 205 -22.83 -19.98 6.46
N VAL A 206 -21.62 -19.60 6.86
CA VAL A 206 -20.75 -20.38 7.74
C VAL A 206 -20.55 -19.74 9.13
N GLY A 207 -21.17 -18.58 9.39
CA GLY A 207 -21.02 -17.84 10.65
C GLY A 207 -19.64 -17.20 10.84
N ALA A 208 -18.94 -16.90 9.74
CA ALA A 208 -17.63 -16.23 9.75
C ALA A 208 -17.78 -14.70 9.77
N HIS A 209 -16.75 -13.99 10.26
CA HIS A 209 -16.63 -12.56 10.01
C HIS A 209 -16.00 -12.32 8.63
N LEU A 210 -16.62 -11.44 7.83
CA LEU A 210 -16.00 -10.90 6.63
C LEU A 210 -15.07 -9.75 7.00
N TRP A 211 -13.78 -9.91 6.76
CA TRP A 211 -12.77 -8.87 6.85
C TRP A 211 -12.29 -8.50 5.44
N VAL A 212 -12.36 -7.20 5.12
CA VAL A 212 -11.87 -6.68 3.84
C VAL A 212 -10.55 -5.94 4.07
N ASP A 213 -9.46 -6.44 3.47
CA ASP A 213 -8.20 -5.71 3.37
C ASP A 213 -8.18 -4.92 2.07
N MET A 214 -8.50 -3.63 2.16
CA MET A 214 -8.53 -2.72 1.01
C MET A 214 -7.24 -1.89 0.86
N ALA A 215 -6.13 -2.33 1.45
CA ALA A 215 -4.89 -1.56 1.49
C ALA A 215 -4.45 -1.04 0.12
N HIS A 216 -4.60 -1.82 -0.94
CA HIS A 216 -4.22 -1.41 -2.28
C HIS A 216 -5.19 -0.40 -2.92
N PHE A 217 -6.47 -0.57 -2.73
CA PHE A 217 -7.51 0.18 -3.45
C PHE A 217 -8.31 1.15 -2.58
N ALA A 218 -7.88 1.42 -1.33
CA ALA A 218 -8.61 2.29 -0.42
C ALA A 218 -8.84 3.71 -0.95
N GLY A 219 -7.89 4.28 -1.71
CA GLY A 219 -8.09 5.57 -2.36
C GLY A 219 -9.20 5.54 -3.42
N LEU A 220 -9.30 4.45 -4.19
CA LEU A 220 -10.38 4.24 -5.16
C LEU A 220 -11.73 4.10 -4.45
N VAL A 221 -11.79 3.41 -3.30
CA VAL A 221 -12.99 3.31 -2.46
C VAL A 221 -13.39 4.68 -1.92
N ALA A 222 -12.45 5.44 -1.34
CA ALA A 222 -12.70 6.77 -0.79
C ALA A 222 -13.24 7.76 -1.85
N ALA A 223 -12.79 7.61 -3.09
CA ALA A 223 -13.24 8.41 -4.22
C ALA A 223 -14.52 7.91 -4.92
N GLY A 224 -15.04 6.74 -4.52
CA GLY A 224 -16.19 6.10 -5.16
C GLY A 224 -15.90 5.55 -6.56
N VAL A 225 -14.63 5.27 -6.88
CA VAL A 225 -14.19 4.65 -8.15
C VAL A 225 -14.20 3.12 -8.06
N HIS A 226 -14.02 2.58 -6.86
CA HIS A 226 -14.19 1.15 -6.54
C HIS A 226 -15.34 0.99 -5.55
N PRO A 227 -16.13 -0.10 -5.61
CA PRO A 227 -17.17 -0.36 -4.63
C PRO A 227 -16.65 -0.31 -3.18
N SER A 228 -17.44 0.27 -2.29
CA SER A 228 -17.15 0.26 -0.86
C SER A 228 -17.33 -1.14 -0.27
N PRO A 229 -16.45 -1.58 0.66
CA PRO A 229 -16.70 -2.80 1.42
C PRO A 229 -17.92 -2.69 2.34
N PHE A 230 -18.30 -1.48 2.74
CA PHE A 230 -19.51 -1.27 3.55
C PHE A 230 -20.75 -1.09 2.66
N PRO A 231 -21.88 -1.68 3.02
CA PRO A 231 -22.23 -2.29 4.32
C PRO A 231 -21.87 -3.78 4.50
N HIS A 232 -21.15 -4.39 3.57
CA HIS A 232 -20.95 -5.85 3.54
C HIS A 232 -19.91 -6.34 4.55
N ALA A 233 -18.78 -5.65 4.69
CA ALA A 233 -17.71 -6.03 5.61
C ALA A 233 -18.10 -5.82 7.07
N HIS A 234 -17.74 -6.78 7.95
CA HIS A 234 -17.80 -6.60 9.41
C HIS A 234 -16.68 -5.67 9.87
N VAL A 235 -15.52 -5.79 9.25
CA VAL A 235 -14.34 -4.96 9.50
C VAL A 235 -13.57 -4.76 8.21
N ALA A 236 -12.98 -3.58 8.03
CA ALA A 236 -12.07 -3.29 6.94
C ALA A 236 -10.74 -2.77 7.48
N THR A 237 -9.64 -3.16 6.83
CA THR A 237 -8.30 -2.65 7.11
C THR A 237 -7.72 -1.98 5.87
N THR A 238 -6.85 -1.02 6.08
CA THR A 238 -6.10 -0.41 4.98
C THR A 238 -4.76 0.12 5.45
N THR A 239 -3.86 0.32 4.50
CA THR A 239 -2.70 1.21 4.63
C THR A 239 -3.11 2.64 4.30
N THR A 240 -2.31 3.60 4.75
CA THR A 240 -2.56 5.03 4.48
C THR A 240 -1.71 5.61 3.35
N HIS A 241 -0.70 4.88 2.86
CA HIS A 241 0.37 5.37 2.00
C HIS A 241 0.36 4.88 0.54
N LYS A 242 -0.64 4.09 0.13
CA LYS A 242 -0.77 3.58 -1.25
C LYS A 242 -1.67 4.51 -2.07
N THR A 243 -2.79 4.02 -2.58
CA THR A 243 -3.75 4.86 -3.32
C THR A 243 -4.32 6.01 -2.48
N LEU A 244 -4.38 5.86 -1.16
CA LEU A 244 -4.84 6.93 -0.26
C LEU A 244 -3.85 8.11 -0.11
N ARG A 245 -2.63 7.97 -0.61
CA ARG A 245 -1.61 9.02 -0.75
C ARG A 245 -1.25 9.75 0.56
N GLY A 246 -1.23 9.01 1.68
CA GLY A 246 -0.86 9.54 2.99
C GLY A 246 0.51 9.04 3.49
N PRO A 247 0.84 9.30 4.76
CA PRO A 247 2.05 8.80 5.39
C PRO A 247 2.00 7.27 5.54
N ARG A 248 3.14 6.64 5.73
CA ARG A 248 3.20 5.20 6.01
C ARG A 248 2.51 4.89 7.34
N GLY A 249 1.53 4.01 7.28
CA GLY A 249 0.71 3.63 8.43
C GLY A 249 -0.43 2.71 8.02
N GLY A 250 -1.29 2.36 8.97
CA GLY A 250 -2.51 1.59 8.77
C GLY A 250 -3.68 2.17 9.54
N MET A 251 -4.86 1.65 9.28
CA MET A 251 -6.06 1.89 10.09
C MET A 251 -7.05 0.73 9.97
N VAL A 252 -7.97 0.68 10.92
CA VAL A 252 -9.07 -0.29 10.96
C VAL A 252 -10.40 0.45 11.03
N LEU A 253 -11.38 0.01 10.27
CA LEU A 253 -12.70 0.62 10.10
C LEU A 253 -13.79 -0.42 10.35
N THR A 254 -14.90 -0.03 10.99
CA THR A 254 -16.06 -0.89 11.17
C THR A 254 -17.32 -0.06 11.43
N ASN A 255 -18.48 -0.69 11.22
CA ASN A 255 -19.78 -0.14 11.63
C ASN A 255 -20.30 -0.77 12.94
N ASP A 256 -19.63 -1.81 13.44
CA ASP A 256 -20.02 -2.54 14.65
C ASP A 256 -19.25 -2.00 15.86
N GLU A 257 -19.99 -1.52 16.88
CA GLU A 257 -19.41 -0.95 18.09
C GLU A 257 -18.67 -1.98 18.93
N ASP A 258 -19.13 -3.24 18.97
CA ASP A 258 -18.46 -4.30 19.72
C ASP A 258 -17.14 -4.68 19.07
N ILE A 259 -17.11 -4.74 17.75
CA ILE A 259 -15.86 -4.93 16.98
C ILE A 259 -14.94 -3.74 17.22
N ALA A 260 -15.43 -2.51 17.17
CA ALA A 260 -14.61 -1.32 17.42
C ALA A 260 -13.95 -1.35 18.80
N ARG A 261 -14.68 -1.74 19.86
CA ARG A 261 -14.12 -1.90 21.21
C ARG A 261 -13.04 -2.97 21.27
N LYS A 262 -13.25 -4.12 20.63
CA LYS A 262 -12.25 -5.19 20.56
C LYS A 262 -11.01 -4.77 19.77
N ILE A 263 -11.19 -4.07 18.64
CA ILE A 263 -10.07 -3.52 17.85
C ILE A 263 -9.26 -2.51 18.66
N ASN A 264 -9.93 -1.58 19.36
CA ASN A 264 -9.22 -0.62 20.21
C ASN A 264 -8.39 -1.32 21.28
N SER A 265 -8.93 -2.34 21.94
CA SER A 265 -8.19 -3.15 22.91
C SER A 265 -7.05 -3.95 22.27
N ALA A 266 -7.25 -4.47 21.06
CA ALA A 266 -6.23 -5.21 20.34
C ALA A 266 -5.07 -4.32 19.86
N VAL A 267 -5.36 -3.08 19.46
CA VAL A 267 -4.32 -2.10 19.08
C VAL A 267 -3.58 -1.65 20.34
N PHE A 268 -4.28 -1.09 21.31
CA PHE A 268 -3.69 -0.68 22.58
C PHE A 268 -4.55 -1.18 23.77
N PRO A 269 -3.97 -1.92 24.70
CA PRO A 269 -2.55 -2.25 24.88
C PRO A 269 -2.10 -3.57 24.20
N GLY A 270 -2.94 -4.17 23.32
CA GLY A 270 -2.71 -5.54 22.84
C GLY A 270 -1.45 -5.72 21.99
N LEU A 271 -1.21 -4.84 21.02
CA LEU A 271 -0.11 -4.96 20.04
C LEU A 271 0.87 -3.79 20.08
N GLN A 272 0.41 -2.60 20.44
CA GLN A 272 1.18 -1.36 20.41
C GLN A 272 1.15 -0.68 21.77
N GLY A 273 2.18 0.14 22.05
CA GLY A 273 2.24 1.08 23.16
C GLY A 273 1.91 2.50 22.69
N GLY A 274 2.83 3.45 22.92
CA GLY A 274 2.66 4.85 22.53
C GLY A 274 2.45 5.02 21.03
N PRO A 275 1.36 5.65 20.59
CA PRO A 275 1.11 5.88 19.17
C PRO A 275 2.06 6.93 18.60
N LEU A 276 2.29 6.86 17.28
CA LEU A 276 3.14 7.80 16.54
C LEU A 276 2.33 9.06 16.20
N MET A 277 2.29 10.02 17.10
CA MET A 277 1.40 11.19 16.98
C MET A 277 1.72 12.07 15.77
N HIS A 278 2.98 12.20 15.38
CA HIS A 278 3.39 12.87 14.15
C HIS A 278 2.87 12.17 12.88
N VAL A 279 2.81 10.84 12.87
CA VAL A 279 2.22 10.07 11.76
C VAL A 279 0.70 10.20 11.75
N ILE A 280 0.05 10.21 12.93
CA ILE A 280 -1.41 10.40 13.04
C ILE A 280 -1.78 11.81 12.55
N ALA A 281 -1.02 12.85 12.91
CA ALA A 281 -1.20 14.19 12.36
C ALA A 281 -1.07 14.21 10.83
N ALA A 282 -0.07 13.54 10.28
CA ALA A 282 0.11 13.41 8.84
C ALA A 282 -1.03 12.61 8.17
N LYS A 283 -1.59 11.58 8.85
CA LYS A 283 -2.83 10.89 8.39
C LYS A 283 -4.00 11.87 8.34
N ALA A 284 -4.18 12.71 9.38
CA ALA A 284 -5.24 13.71 9.41
C ALA A 284 -5.13 14.68 8.21
N VAL A 285 -3.92 15.14 7.88
CA VAL A 285 -3.68 15.99 6.70
C VAL A 285 -4.08 15.26 5.42
N ALA A 286 -3.54 14.06 5.19
CA ALA A 286 -3.82 13.28 3.99
C ALA A 286 -5.30 12.94 3.81
N PHE A 287 -6.02 12.64 4.89
CA PHE A 287 -7.46 12.39 4.85
C PHE A 287 -8.24 13.67 4.52
N GLY A 288 -7.77 14.83 5.02
CA GLY A 288 -8.32 16.12 4.65
C GLY A 288 -8.16 16.43 3.16
N GLU A 289 -7.00 16.09 2.58
CA GLU A 289 -6.76 16.18 1.13
C GLU A 289 -7.66 15.20 0.34
N ALA A 290 -7.83 13.97 0.85
CA ALA A 290 -8.66 12.96 0.20
C ALA A 290 -10.16 13.27 0.22
N LEU A 291 -10.61 14.14 1.12
CA LEU A 291 -11.99 14.65 1.17
C LEU A 291 -12.28 15.74 0.12
N GLN A 292 -11.24 16.30 -0.53
CA GLN A 292 -11.43 17.33 -1.54
C GLN A 292 -11.88 16.74 -2.88
N PRO A 293 -12.66 17.48 -3.70
CA PRO A 293 -13.13 17.01 -5.00
C PRO A 293 -12.00 16.61 -5.96
N GLU A 294 -10.84 17.24 -5.84
CA GLU A 294 -9.65 16.97 -6.64
C GLU A 294 -9.13 15.55 -6.46
N PHE A 295 -9.32 14.97 -5.27
CA PHE A 295 -8.93 13.59 -5.01
C PHE A 295 -9.76 12.58 -5.80
N LYS A 296 -11.06 12.87 -6.01
CA LYS A 296 -11.90 12.04 -6.87
C LYS A 296 -11.43 12.10 -8.33
N SER A 297 -11.09 13.29 -8.81
CA SER A 297 -10.54 13.47 -10.15
C SER A 297 -9.21 12.73 -10.31
N TYR A 298 -8.35 12.81 -9.31
CA TYR A 298 -7.09 12.07 -9.26
C TYR A 298 -7.29 10.55 -9.31
N MET A 299 -8.22 9.99 -8.54
CA MET A 299 -8.47 8.54 -8.53
C MET A 299 -9.09 8.04 -9.84
N ASN A 300 -9.93 8.84 -10.49
CA ASN A 300 -10.41 8.52 -11.84
C ASN A 300 -9.24 8.49 -12.85
N ALA A 301 -8.34 9.48 -12.77
CA ALA A 301 -7.14 9.50 -13.62
C ALA A 301 -6.23 8.30 -13.35
N VAL A 302 -6.04 7.89 -12.10
CA VAL A 302 -5.26 6.69 -11.73
C VAL A 302 -5.83 5.44 -12.40
N ALA A 303 -7.14 5.23 -12.33
CA ALA A 303 -7.79 4.07 -12.93
C ALA A 303 -7.75 4.11 -14.47
N GLU A 304 -7.96 5.26 -15.08
CA GLU A 304 -7.87 5.44 -16.53
C GLU A 304 -6.44 5.21 -17.04
N ASN A 305 -5.45 5.78 -16.37
CA ASN A 305 -4.04 5.60 -16.68
C ASN A 305 -3.62 4.12 -16.58
N ALA A 306 -4.18 3.37 -15.62
CA ALA A 306 -3.91 1.94 -15.50
C ALA A 306 -4.45 1.17 -16.71
N LYS A 307 -5.65 1.50 -17.20
CA LYS A 307 -6.21 0.89 -18.41
C LYS A 307 -5.36 1.20 -19.64
N VAL A 308 -4.92 2.45 -19.79
CA VAL A 308 -4.06 2.86 -20.93
C VAL A 308 -2.71 2.13 -20.89
N LEU A 309 -2.08 2.03 -19.72
CA LEU A 309 -0.83 1.29 -19.56
C LEU A 309 -1.03 -0.21 -19.88
N ALA A 310 -2.08 -0.83 -19.32
CA ALA A 310 -2.42 -2.23 -19.57
C ALA A 310 -2.63 -2.50 -21.08
N GLN A 311 -3.42 -1.67 -21.74
CA GLN A 311 -3.68 -1.80 -23.18
C GLN A 311 -2.38 -1.67 -23.99
N THR A 312 -1.50 -0.73 -23.63
CA THR A 312 -0.24 -0.51 -24.37
C THR A 312 0.71 -1.71 -24.24
N VAL A 313 0.79 -2.33 -23.06
CA VAL A 313 1.67 -3.51 -22.88
C VAL A 313 1.07 -4.75 -23.54
N ILE A 314 -0.28 -4.88 -23.60
CA ILE A 314 -0.96 -5.92 -24.39
C ILE A 314 -0.66 -5.76 -25.88
N GLU A 315 -0.79 -4.56 -26.44
CA GLU A 315 -0.45 -4.25 -27.83
C GLU A 315 1.03 -4.55 -28.12
N GLY A 316 1.90 -4.45 -27.14
CA GLY A 316 3.30 -4.85 -27.17
C GLY A 316 3.53 -6.37 -27.07
N GLY A 317 2.50 -7.19 -27.02
CA GLY A 317 2.59 -8.66 -27.03
C GLY A 317 2.87 -9.30 -25.66
N MET A 318 2.61 -8.58 -24.55
CA MET A 318 2.54 -9.13 -23.20
C MET A 318 1.10 -9.45 -22.83
N GLU A 319 0.89 -10.24 -21.79
CA GLU A 319 -0.45 -10.54 -21.28
C GLU A 319 -0.67 -9.88 -19.91
N ILE A 320 -1.91 -9.53 -19.61
CA ILE A 320 -2.35 -9.09 -18.29
C ILE A 320 -3.16 -10.22 -17.67
N VAL A 321 -2.77 -10.66 -16.48
CA VAL A 321 -3.56 -11.62 -15.70
C VAL A 321 -4.96 -11.04 -15.49
N SER A 322 -6.00 -11.84 -15.76
CA SER A 322 -7.41 -11.41 -15.83
C SER A 322 -7.79 -10.52 -17.04
N GLY A 323 -6.93 -10.41 -18.06
CA GLY A 323 -7.23 -9.71 -19.32
C GLY A 323 -7.31 -8.20 -19.23
N GLY A 324 -6.94 -7.58 -18.07
CA GLY A 324 -6.95 -6.12 -17.90
C GLY A 324 -7.02 -5.66 -16.46
N THR A 325 -7.42 -4.41 -16.23
CA THR A 325 -7.53 -3.84 -14.88
C THR A 325 -8.76 -2.94 -14.73
N ASP A 326 -9.38 -3.01 -13.54
CA ASP A 326 -10.43 -2.11 -13.08
C ASP A 326 -9.91 -1.18 -11.95
N THR A 327 -8.64 -1.33 -11.57
CA THR A 327 -8.05 -0.63 -10.43
C THR A 327 -6.83 0.21 -10.85
N HIS A 328 -5.93 0.46 -9.92
CA HIS A 328 -4.69 1.23 -10.11
C HIS A 328 -3.49 0.37 -10.51
N LEU A 329 -3.62 -0.94 -10.54
CA LEU A 329 -2.54 -1.88 -10.77
C LEU A 329 -2.89 -2.92 -11.84
N MET A 330 -1.86 -3.55 -12.38
CA MET A 330 -1.97 -4.73 -13.22
C MET A 330 -0.83 -5.70 -12.93
N LEU A 331 -1.10 -6.98 -13.14
CA LEU A 331 -0.09 -8.04 -13.12
C LEU A 331 0.19 -8.47 -14.57
N VAL A 332 1.39 -8.17 -15.04
CA VAL A 332 1.84 -8.45 -16.40
C VAL A 332 2.51 -9.82 -16.41
N ASP A 333 2.03 -10.71 -17.28
CA ASP A 333 2.64 -12.00 -17.55
C ASP A 333 3.66 -11.87 -18.70
N LEU A 334 4.90 -12.22 -18.42
CA LEU A 334 6.02 -12.11 -19.35
C LEU A 334 6.32 -13.43 -20.08
N ARG A 335 5.59 -14.50 -19.78
CA ARG A 335 5.79 -15.82 -20.42
C ARG A 335 5.67 -15.77 -21.95
N PRO A 336 4.73 -14.98 -22.55
CA PRO A 336 4.66 -14.84 -24.01
C PRO A 336 5.92 -14.27 -24.65
N LYS A 337 6.73 -13.51 -23.88
CA LYS A 337 8.01 -12.95 -24.33
C LYS A 337 9.21 -13.84 -23.98
N GLY A 338 9.02 -14.90 -23.20
CA GLY A 338 10.10 -15.77 -22.72
C GLY A 338 11.07 -15.08 -21.74
N VAL A 339 10.63 -14.01 -21.06
CA VAL A 339 11.42 -13.18 -20.14
C VAL A 339 11.00 -13.44 -18.71
N THR A 340 11.95 -13.54 -17.76
CA THR A 340 11.64 -13.68 -16.35
C THR A 340 11.33 -12.33 -15.69
N GLY A 341 10.53 -12.38 -14.61
CA GLY A 341 10.23 -11.18 -13.83
C GLY A 341 11.47 -10.53 -13.24
N LYS A 342 12.47 -11.34 -12.81
CA LYS A 342 13.75 -10.85 -12.29
C LYS A 342 14.57 -10.08 -13.35
N ALA A 343 14.65 -10.61 -14.57
CA ALA A 343 15.37 -9.93 -15.65
C ALA A 343 14.69 -8.61 -16.00
N ALA A 344 13.36 -8.64 -16.17
CA ALA A 344 12.58 -7.44 -16.48
C ALA A 344 12.67 -6.36 -15.37
N GLU A 345 12.49 -6.72 -14.08
CA GLU A 345 12.64 -5.81 -12.93
C GLU A 345 14.01 -5.14 -12.94
N THR A 346 15.07 -5.92 -13.21
CA THR A 346 16.46 -5.43 -13.19
C THR A 346 16.74 -4.49 -14.35
N ALA A 347 16.37 -4.85 -15.58
CA ALA A 347 16.60 -4.03 -16.76
C ALA A 347 15.77 -2.74 -16.76
N LEU A 348 14.48 -2.82 -16.38
CA LEU A 348 13.63 -1.65 -16.20
C LEU A 348 14.19 -0.70 -15.14
N GLY A 349 14.68 -1.24 -14.01
CA GLY A 349 15.33 -0.42 -12.97
C GLY A 349 16.56 0.34 -13.49
N ARG A 350 17.43 -0.29 -14.31
CA ARG A 350 18.56 0.40 -14.95
C ARG A 350 18.11 1.45 -15.96
N ALA A 351 16.95 1.25 -16.59
CA ALA A 351 16.31 2.20 -17.48
C ALA A 351 15.48 3.28 -16.75
N PHE A 352 15.58 3.39 -15.42
CA PHE A 352 14.86 4.34 -14.59
C PHE A 352 13.31 4.17 -14.58
N ILE A 353 12.86 2.94 -14.78
CA ILE A 353 11.46 2.54 -14.62
C ILE A 353 11.38 1.54 -13.45
N THR A 354 10.94 2.01 -12.30
CA THR A 354 10.90 1.22 -11.07
C THR A 354 9.61 0.42 -10.99
N CYS A 355 9.72 -0.91 -10.96
CA CYS A 355 8.61 -1.85 -10.75
C CYS A 355 9.07 -3.01 -9.87
N ASN A 356 8.20 -3.98 -9.59
CA ASN A 356 8.61 -5.21 -8.91
C ASN A 356 8.24 -6.46 -9.69
N LYS A 357 9.13 -7.47 -9.65
CA LYS A 357 8.79 -8.81 -10.10
C LYS A 357 7.66 -9.39 -9.25
N ASN A 358 6.81 -10.20 -9.85
CA ASN A 358 5.66 -10.81 -9.19
C ASN A 358 5.35 -12.17 -9.81
N GLY A 359 5.01 -13.14 -8.96
CA GLY A 359 4.50 -14.43 -9.45
C GLY A 359 3.20 -14.24 -10.23
N VAL A 360 2.99 -15.09 -11.21
CA VAL A 360 1.73 -15.20 -11.95
C VAL A 360 1.04 -16.52 -11.56
N PRO A 361 -0.27 -16.67 -11.80
CA PRO A 361 -0.95 -17.93 -11.54
C PRO A 361 -0.24 -19.12 -12.25
N ASN A 362 -0.03 -20.22 -11.52
CA ASN A 362 0.75 -21.37 -11.98
C ASN A 362 2.14 -21.01 -12.51
N ASP A 363 2.83 -20.13 -11.81
CA ASP A 363 4.15 -19.68 -12.21
C ASP A 363 5.14 -20.87 -12.19
N PRO A 364 5.80 -21.21 -13.34
CA PRO A 364 6.81 -22.26 -13.38
C PRO A 364 8.12 -21.88 -12.70
N GLN A 365 8.33 -20.58 -12.43
CA GLN A 365 9.56 -20.05 -11.83
C GLN A 365 9.49 -20.07 -10.30
N LYS A 366 10.67 -20.10 -9.68
CA LYS A 366 10.77 -19.95 -8.22
C LYS A 366 10.38 -18.53 -7.78
N PRO A 367 9.89 -18.33 -6.55
CA PRO A 367 9.48 -16.99 -6.03
C PRO A 367 10.55 -15.89 -6.12
N ALA A 368 11.83 -16.25 -6.16
CA ALA A 368 12.93 -15.30 -6.30
C ALA A 368 13.17 -14.84 -7.76
N ILE A 369 12.56 -15.52 -8.74
CA ILE A 369 12.71 -15.25 -10.18
C ILE A 369 11.41 -14.70 -10.75
N THR A 370 10.31 -15.45 -10.61
CA THR A 370 8.96 -15.16 -11.12
C THR A 370 8.86 -15.04 -12.65
N SER A 371 7.63 -15.09 -13.18
CA SER A 371 7.38 -14.94 -14.62
C SER A 371 6.62 -13.65 -14.95
N GLY A 372 6.42 -12.77 -13.97
CA GLY A 372 5.69 -11.51 -14.18
C GLY A 372 6.30 -10.32 -13.47
N ILE A 373 5.74 -9.16 -13.79
CA ILE A 373 5.98 -7.90 -13.09
C ILE A 373 4.63 -7.28 -12.69
N ARG A 374 4.60 -6.57 -11.56
CA ARG A 374 3.44 -5.78 -11.15
C ARG A 374 3.71 -4.32 -11.42
N LEU A 375 2.75 -3.65 -12.09
CA LEU A 375 2.80 -2.23 -12.41
C LEU A 375 1.62 -1.52 -11.75
N GLY A 376 1.83 -0.28 -11.33
CA GLY A 376 0.80 0.59 -10.77
C GLY A 376 0.97 2.04 -11.20
N THR A 377 -0.11 2.80 -11.15
CA THR A 377 -0.15 4.16 -11.71
C THR A 377 -0.26 5.30 -10.69
N PRO A 378 -0.43 5.08 -9.36
CA PRO A 378 -0.68 6.17 -8.43
C PRO A 378 0.43 7.23 -8.37
N ALA A 379 1.69 6.82 -8.20
CA ALA A 379 2.82 7.75 -8.04
C ALA A 379 3.05 8.61 -9.29
N ALA A 380 3.07 7.98 -10.47
CA ALA A 380 3.27 8.70 -11.73
C ALA A 380 2.05 9.59 -12.07
N THR A 381 0.83 9.20 -11.70
CA THR A 381 -0.36 10.08 -11.82
C THR A 381 -0.26 11.26 -10.85
N THR A 382 0.22 11.06 -9.61
CA THR A 382 0.46 12.15 -8.65
C THR A 382 1.47 13.16 -9.19
N ARG A 383 2.51 12.70 -9.89
CA ARG A 383 3.49 13.61 -10.52
C ARG A 383 2.92 14.37 -11.72
N GLY A 384 1.74 14.01 -12.24
CA GLY A 384 1.04 14.71 -13.31
C GLY A 384 0.97 13.97 -14.64
N PHE A 385 1.36 12.69 -14.69
CA PHE A 385 1.23 11.88 -15.90
C PHE A 385 -0.24 11.62 -16.23
N GLY A 386 -0.58 11.81 -17.50
CA GLY A 386 -1.89 11.47 -18.07
C GLY A 386 -1.81 10.29 -19.04
N PRO A 387 -2.91 10.03 -19.76
CA PRO A 387 -3.00 8.91 -20.70
C PRO A 387 -1.92 8.91 -21.80
N ALA A 388 -1.46 10.08 -22.23
CA ALA A 388 -0.41 10.20 -23.24
C ALA A 388 0.94 9.71 -22.69
N GLU A 389 1.31 10.17 -21.48
CA GLU A 389 2.54 9.78 -20.80
C GLU A 389 2.53 8.29 -20.44
N PHE A 390 1.39 7.74 -19.98
CA PHE A 390 1.30 6.29 -19.70
C PHE A 390 1.39 5.42 -20.96
N ARG A 391 0.94 5.91 -22.11
CA ARG A 391 1.17 5.23 -23.39
C ARG A 391 2.66 5.27 -23.77
N GLU A 392 3.34 6.40 -23.53
CA GLU A 392 4.77 6.52 -23.71
C GLU A 392 5.54 5.55 -22.80
N VAL A 393 5.23 5.54 -21.50
CA VAL A 393 5.78 4.61 -20.51
C VAL A 393 5.57 3.15 -20.92
N GLY A 394 4.37 2.78 -21.35
CA GLY A 394 4.07 1.44 -21.84
C GLY A 394 4.98 1.02 -23.02
N ARG A 395 5.21 1.92 -23.98
CA ARG A 395 6.12 1.68 -25.11
C ARG A 395 7.57 1.52 -24.68
N LEU A 396 8.03 2.30 -23.69
CA LEU A 396 9.37 2.18 -23.12
C LEU A 396 9.54 0.83 -22.43
N ILE A 397 8.55 0.37 -21.67
CA ILE A 397 8.55 -0.96 -21.05
C ILE A 397 8.63 -2.06 -22.13
N VAL A 398 7.81 -1.97 -23.18
CA VAL A 398 7.83 -2.93 -24.29
C VAL A 398 9.21 -3.01 -24.93
N ARG A 399 9.85 -1.87 -25.20
CA ARG A 399 11.21 -1.84 -25.79
C ARG A 399 12.25 -2.56 -24.93
N VAL A 400 12.24 -2.36 -23.61
CA VAL A 400 13.17 -3.04 -22.70
C VAL A 400 12.90 -4.54 -22.68
N VAL A 401 11.63 -4.95 -22.58
CA VAL A 401 11.24 -6.36 -22.56
C VAL A 401 11.55 -7.05 -23.90
N ASP A 402 11.32 -6.40 -25.04
CA ASP A 402 11.69 -6.93 -26.35
C ASP A 402 13.20 -7.07 -26.52
N GLY A 403 13.97 -6.14 -25.98
CA GLY A 403 15.43 -6.25 -25.93
C GLY A 403 15.89 -7.48 -25.15
N LEU A 404 15.29 -7.73 -23.98
CA LEU A 404 15.56 -8.94 -23.19
C LEU A 404 15.11 -10.22 -23.93
N ALA A 405 13.96 -10.21 -24.59
CA ALA A 405 13.48 -11.36 -25.36
C ALA A 405 14.44 -11.75 -26.49
N GLN A 406 15.12 -10.78 -27.08
CA GLN A 406 16.12 -11.00 -28.15
C GLN A 406 17.49 -11.42 -27.61
N ALA A 407 17.95 -10.81 -26.53
CA ALA A 407 19.28 -11.04 -25.96
C ALA A 407 19.33 -12.24 -25.00
N GLY A 408 18.18 -12.65 -24.45
CA GLY A 408 18.05 -13.54 -23.31
C GLY A 408 18.22 -12.82 -21.98
N ASP A 409 17.73 -13.41 -20.90
CA ASP A 409 17.67 -12.82 -19.55
C ASP A 409 19.04 -12.35 -19.00
N GLU A 410 20.13 -12.97 -19.43
CA GLU A 410 21.51 -12.64 -19.05
C GLU A 410 22.27 -11.90 -20.17
N GLY A 411 21.59 -11.59 -21.29
CA GLY A 411 22.19 -10.90 -22.43
C GLY A 411 22.41 -9.42 -22.17
N ASP A 412 23.29 -8.80 -22.97
CA ASP A 412 23.56 -7.37 -22.87
C ASP A 412 22.45 -6.54 -23.53
N THR A 413 21.72 -5.80 -22.72
CA THR A 413 20.67 -4.87 -23.12
C THR A 413 21.01 -3.41 -22.81
N SER A 414 22.25 -3.12 -22.39
CA SER A 414 22.68 -1.80 -21.92
C SER A 414 22.38 -0.67 -22.90
N GLY A 415 22.58 -0.89 -24.21
CA GLY A 415 22.29 0.13 -25.22
C GLY A 415 20.81 0.52 -25.28
N ILE A 416 19.89 -0.43 -25.11
CA ILE A 416 18.45 -0.15 -25.07
C ILE A 416 18.10 0.54 -23.75
N GLU A 417 18.64 0.06 -22.64
CA GLU A 417 18.38 0.61 -21.30
C GLU A 417 18.86 2.07 -21.21
N ASP A 418 20.05 2.39 -21.71
CA ASP A 418 20.59 3.75 -21.73
C ASP A 418 19.74 4.69 -22.61
N ALA A 419 19.28 4.22 -23.77
CA ALA A 419 18.39 4.99 -24.63
C ALA A 419 17.04 5.27 -23.95
N VAL A 420 16.43 4.24 -23.33
CA VAL A 420 15.16 4.38 -22.58
C VAL A 420 15.34 5.30 -21.38
N LYS A 421 16.42 5.15 -20.63
CA LYS A 421 16.77 6.01 -19.49
C LYS A 421 16.85 7.48 -19.88
N ALA A 422 17.46 7.81 -21.02
CA ALA A 422 17.52 9.20 -21.51
C ALA A 422 16.13 9.77 -21.78
N GLU A 423 15.22 8.98 -22.38
CA GLU A 423 13.83 9.35 -22.62
C GLU A 423 13.04 9.50 -21.32
N VAL A 424 13.25 8.62 -20.34
CA VAL A 424 12.63 8.70 -18.99
C VAL A 424 13.04 10.00 -18.28
N VAL A 425 14.34 10.36 -18.32
CA VAL A 425 14.83 11.58 -17.69
C VAL A 425 14.20 12.82 -18.36
N GLU A 426 14.06 12.81 -19.68
CA GLU A 426 13.42 13.93 -20.39
C GLU A 426 11.91 14.01 -20.06
N LEU A 427 11.21 12.87 -20.01
CA LEU A 427 9.81 12.79 -19.63
C LEU A 427 9.60 13.30 -18.21
N THR A 428 10.38 12.82 -17.23
CA THR A 428 10.23 13.20 -15.83
C THR A 428 10.56 14.67 -15.57
N ARG A 429 11.47 15.28 -16.36
CA ARG A 429 11.78 16.72 -16.28
C ARG A 429 10.59 17.60 -16.61
N ARG A 430 9.67 17.17 -17.45
CA ARG A 430 8.43 17.89 -17.79
C ARG A 430 7.43 17.93 -16.63
N PHE A 431 7.58 17.02 -15.65
CA PHE A 431 6.68 16.83 -14.52
C PHE A 431 7.47 16.79 -13.20
N PRO A 432 8.09 17.92 -12.79
CA PRO A 432 8.94 17.94 -11.61
C PRO A 432 8.13 17.75 -10.32
N ILE A 433 8.68 16.96 -9.39
CA ILE A 433 8.16 16.82 -8.03
C ILE A 433 9.09 17.50 -7.03
N TYR A 434 8.54 18.05 -5.96
CA TYR A 434 9.28 18.73 -4.88
C TYR A 434 10.33 19.74 -5.36
N PRO A 435 10.00 20.68 -6.27
CA PRO A 435 10.99 21.61 -6.82
C PRO A 435 11.60 22.55 -5.77
N HIS A 436 10.99 22.63 -4.59
CA HIS A 436 11.43 23.45 -3.46
C HIS A 436 12.37 22.72 -2.49
N LEU A 437 12.63 21.42 -2.69
CA LEU A 437 13.52 20.62 -1.82
C LEU A 437 14.92 20.40 -2.43
N ASN A 438 15.27 21.13 -3.47
CA ASN A 438 16.57 21.06 -4.15
C ASN A 438 17.68 21.73 -3.33
#